data_a3b3b6a51a0dccb6a5b68ab81ddac364
#
_entry.id   a3b3b6a51a0dccb6a5b68ab81ddac364
#
_cell.length_a   1.000
_cell.length_b   1.000
_cell.length_c   1.000
_cell.angle_alpha   90.00
_cell.angle_beta   90.00
_cell.angle_gamma   90.00
#
_symmetry.space_group_name_H-M   'P 1'
#
loop_
_entity.id
_entity.type
_entity.pdbx_description
1 polymer ?
#
loop_
_entity_poly.entity_id
_entity_poly.type
_entity_poly.pdbx_seq_one_letter_code
_entity_poly.pdbx_strand_id
1 'polypeptide(L)'
;MNCEIGAELGHRLHHSLMSYMMRAHNTYRDLRLFVCCVVTIYGWNYSFAAENPPAFPGAEGPGSRTPGGRNGKVYVVTTLADYLPNKEQPITGSLRAAIESKGPRIIVFRVGGYIDLKANLTIRNPYITIAGQTAPGDGICLRNYEFGIGNTHDCIVRYIRSRPGDHTSKPGELDAITVWDGSNIIIDRCTAMWSTDECLSVTHGSKDVTVQWCIIAEGLTDHSYGSLIGSSKGGRISFHHNIYANNRSRNPRPTAYPDLPGPMIDFRNNVIYNWSGVAGYAGSGNSNEKEPVIMNYVGNYLKLGPSAPDRDDARKAAFMIYKGAEIKMYVAGNHMAEFPAGNVDNWKMIDTSRHDVSARLDNPIEMPRISTDASEAAYHKILSEAGASLPARDAVDTRIIENVRKGSGRVPLTMKDVGGWPKLKHNAALKDSDNDGMPDIWEKKHGLNSKDSSDNVIDNDGDVYTNIEEFINGTDPIVKDGG
;
A
#
# COMPACT_ATOMS: atom_id res chain seq x y z
N MET A 1 40.52 -13.20 -11.84
CA MET A 1 41.82 -13.65 -11.29
C MET A 1 41.87 -13.70 -9.76
N ASN A 2 40.74 -13.49 -9.06
CA ASN A 2 40.68 -13.53 -7.58
C ASN A 2 39.82 -14.64 -6.98
N CYS A 3 39.37 -15.61 -7.81
CA CYS A 3 38.51 -16.70 -7.32
C CYS A 3 39.25 -18.06 -7.18
N GLU A 4 40.44 -18.23 -7.81
CA GLU A 4 41.17 -19.48 -7.77
C GLU A 4 42.15 -19.60 -6.57
N ILE A 5 42.57 -18.51 -5.99
CA ILE A 5 43.50 -18.52 -4.84
C ILE A 5 42.83 -18.97 -3.54
N GLY A 6 41.52 -18.80 -3.40
CA GLY A 6 40.76 -19.22 -2.21
C GLY A 6 40.57 -20.73 -2.08
N ALA A 7 40.47 -21.44 -3.19
CA ALA A 7 40.25 -22.89 -3.19
C ALA A 7 41.50 -23.72 -2.86
N GLU A 8 42.68 -23.26 -3.25
CA GLU A 8 43.93 -23.97 -2.96
C GLU A 8 44.37 -23.82 -1.49
N LEU A 9 44.12 -22.69 -0.86
CA LEU A 9 44.40 -22.53 0.58
C LEU A 9 43.48 -23.38 1.47
N GLY A 10 42.22 -23.55 1.09
CA GLY A 10 41.25 -24.40 1.79
C GLY A 10 41.66 -25.89 1.78
N HIS A 11 42.17 -26.37 0.66
CA HIS A 11 42.57 -27.77 0.50
C HIS A 11 43.86 -28.11 1.26
N ARG A 12 44.82 -27.20 1.36
CA ARG A 12 46.08 -27.39 2.11
C ARG A 12 45.84 -27.37 3.62
N LEU A 13 44.91 -26.57 4.12
CA LEU A 13 44.54 -26.51 5.55
C LEU A 13 43.81 -27.78 5.98
N HIS A 14 42.93 -28.33 5.12
CA HIS A 14 42.20 -29.58 5.43
C HIS A 14 43.11 -30.79 5.57
N HIS A 15 44.14 -30.95 4.72
CA HIS A 15 45.10 -32.03 4.80
C HIS A 15 46.03 -31.92 6.00
N SER A 16 46.40 -30.71 6.42
CA SER A 16 47.23 -30.46 7.60
C SER A 16 46.52 -30.78 8.91
N LEU A 17 45.21 -30.47 9.01
CA LEU A 17 44.40 -30.77 10.20
C LEU A 17 44.12 -32.28 10.36
N MET A 18 43.87 -33.02 9.26
CA MET A 18 43.66 -34.45 9.31
C MET A 18 44.90 -35.23 9.74
N SER A 19 46.10 -34.79 9.35
CA SER A 19 47.36 -35.47 9.76
C SER A 19 47.72 -35.21 11.25
N TYR A 20 47.24 -34.10 11.83
CA TYR A 20 47.44 -33.81 13.25
C TYR A 20 46.48 -34.57 14.16
N MET A 21 45.24 -34.80 13.70
CA MET A 21 44.25 -35.59 14.47
C MET A 21 44.56 -37.09 14.58
N MET A 22 45.37 -37.67 13.68
CA MET A 22 45.75 -39.09 13.76
C MET A 22 46.96 -39.38 14.67
N ARG A 23 47.59 -38.34 15.26
CA ARG A 23 48.73 -38.53 16.19
C ARG A 23 48.43 -38.26 17.68
N ALA A 24 47.22 -37.90 18.03
CA ALA A 24 46.83 -37.59 19.40
C ALA A 24 45.91 -38.68 19.99
N HIS A 25 46.40 -39.90 20.08
CA HIS A 25 45.81 -40.93 20.96
C HIS A 25 46.63 -40.97 22.23
N ASN A 26 46.28 -40.09 23.20
CA ASN A 26 46.44 -40.23 24.66
C ASN A 26 46.41 -38.84 25.31
N THR A 27 45.27 -38.36 25.67
CA THR A 27 44.93 -37.62 26.88
C THR A 27 43.57 -36.93 26.75
N TYR A 28 42.58 -37.46 27.39
CA TYR A 28 41.19 -36.99 27.42
C TYR A 28 40.99 -35.66 28.13
N ARG A 29 42.05 -34.97 28.54
CA ARG A 29 41.95 -33.73 29.33
C ARG A 29 42.21 -32.46 28.55
N ASP A 30 42.89 -32.53 27.42
CA ASP A 30 43.21 -31.34 26.59
C ASP A 30 42.19 -31.08 25.50
N LEU A 31 41.32 -32.05 25.21
CA LEU A 31 40.28 -31.91 24.16
C LEU A 31 39.15 -30.93 24.54
N ARG A 32 38.88 -30.76 25.84
CA ARG A 32 37.85 -29.80 26.29
C ARG A 32 38.29 -28.35 26.23
N LEU A 33 39.55 -28.03 26.38
CA LEU A 33 40.06 -26.65 26.25
C LEU A 33 40.17 -26.24 24.76
N PHE A 34 40.50 -27.17 23.87
CA PHE A 34 40.64 -26.88 22.43
C PHE A 34 39.30 -26.64 21.74
N VAL A 35 38.26 -27.35 22.12
CA VAL A 35 36.89 -27.16 21.58
C VAL A 35 36.30 -25.84 22.07
N CYS A 36 36.58 -25.39 23.30
CA CYS A 36 36.15 -24.08 23.78
C CYS A 36 36.85 -22.91 23.07
N CYS A 37 38.14 -23.05 22.72
CA CYS A 37 38.89 -21.98 22.03
C CYS A 37 38.54 -21.86 20.53
N VAL A 38 38.19 -22.96 19.86
CA VAL A 38 37.80 -22.92 18.43
C VAL A 38 36.39 -22.37 18.25
N VAL A 39 35.47 -22.59 19.20
CA VAL A 39 34.11 -22.00 19.15
C VAL A 39 34.12 -20.51 19.46
N THR A 40 35.13 -19.99 20.18
CA THR A 40 35.27 -18.54 20.45
C THR A 40 35.99 -17.74 19.35
N ILE A 41 36.68 -18.39 18.40
CA ILE A 41 37.42 -17.67 17.33
C ILE A 41 36.62 -17.60 16.02
N TYR A 42 35.61 -18.45 15.82
CA TYR A 42 34.69 -18.40 14.69
C TYR A 42 33.24 -18.12 15.10
N GLY A 43 33.06 -17.31 16.14
CA GLY A 43 31.84 -16.59 16.34
C GLY A 43 31.72 -15.53 15.24
N TRP A 44 31.37 -15.93 14.02
CA TRP A 44 30.80 -15.00 13.08
C TRP A 44 29.52 -14.50 13.73
N ASN A 45 29.63 -13.34 14.36
CA ASN A 45 28.46 -12.51 14.63
C ASN A 45 27.83 -12.24 13.25
N TYR A 46 26.98 -13.15 12.77
CA TYR A 46 25.89 -12.73 11.92
C TYR A 46 25.06 -11.79 12.80
N SER A 47 25.47 -10.53 12.86
CA SER A 47 24.54 -9.47 13.18
C SER A 47 23.49 -9.52 12.05
N PHE A 48 22.43 -10.30 12.26
CA PHE A 48 21.22 -10.01 11.55
C PHE A 48 20.94 -8.54 11.89
N ALA A 49 21.11 -7.65 10.93
CA ALA A 49 20.56 -6.32 11.07
C ALA A 49 19.11 -6.56 11.49
N ALA A 50 18.74 -6.10 12.69
CA ALA A 50 17.38 -6.28 13.16
C ALA A 50 16.48 -5.71 12.05
N GLU A 51 15.59 -6.54 11.53
CA GLU A 51 14.63 -6.06 10.53
C GLU A 51 13.91 -4.86 11.13
N ASN A 52 13.73 -3.80 10.35
CA ASN A 52 12.92 -2.67 10.79
C ASN A 52 11.56 -3.20 11.25
N PRO A 53 11.02 -2.71 12.38
CA PRO A 53 9.68 -3.09 12.82
C PRO A 53 8.65 -2.72 11.73
N PRO A 54 7.46 -3.28 11.76
CA PRO A 54 6.39 -2.84 10.88
C PRO A 54 6.17 -1.33 10.94
N ALA A 55 5.66 -0.75 9.87
CA ALA A 55 5.34 0.68 9.80
C ALA A 55 4.33 1.09 10.89
N PHE A 56 3.42 0.19 11.19
CA PHE A 56 2.42 0.23 12.26
C PHE A 56 1.82 -1.17 12.45
N PRO A 57 1.14 -1.48 13.56
CA PRO A 57 0.47 -2.76 13.76
C PRO A 57 -0.53 -3.07 12.63
N GLY A 58 -0.37 -4.21 11.96
CA GLY A 58 -1.17 -4.60 10.81
C GLY A 58 -0.67 -4.09 9.44
N ALA A 59 0.51 -3.51 9.37
CA ALA A 59 1.18 -3.25 8.09
C ALA A 59 1.71 -4.57 7.49
N GLU A 60 1.34 -4.88 6.25
CA GLU A 60 1.74 -6.11 5.56
C GLU A 60 2.27 -5.83 4.14
N GLY A 61 2.91 -6.82 3.53
CA GLY A 61 3.44 -6.71 2.16
C GLY A 61 4.77 -5.96 2.03
N PRO A 62 5.20 -5.64 0.78
CA PRO A 62 6.55 -5.15 0.51
C PRO A 62 6.88 -3.80 1.18
N GLY A 63 5.90 -2.89 1.31
CA GLY A 63 6.07 -1.58 1.96
C GLY A 63 5.88 -1.58 3.47
N SER A 64 5.64 -2.73 4.08
CA SER A 64 5.22 -2.83 5.49
C SER A 64 6.27 -2.43 6.52
N ARG A 65 7.53 -2.31 6.12
CA ARG A 65 8.64 -1.98 7.03
C ARG A 65 9.21 -0.58 6.81
N THR A 66 8.46 0.27 6.13
CA THR A 66 8.84 1.67 5.99
C THR A 66 8.82 2.39 7.35
N PRO A 67 9.87 3.12 7.72
CA PRO A 67 9.87 3.90 8.95
C PRO A 67 8.97 5.14 8.87
N GLY A 68 8.58 5.56 7.65
CA GLY A 68 7.86 6.81 7.49
C GLY A 68 8.56 7.98 8.18
N GLY A 69 7.81 8.75 8.95
CA GLY A 69 8.32 9.90 9.71
C GLY A 69 8.81 9.59 11.14
N ARG A 70 9.03 8.33 11.49
CA ARG A 70 9.44 7.92 12.85
C ARG A 70 10.59 8.76 13.40
N ASN A 71 10.52 9.16 14.67
CA ASN A 71 11.45 10.06 15.36
C ASN A 71 11.60 11.43 14.69
N GLY A 72 10.70 11.79 13.78
CA GLY A 72 10.74 13.07 13.08
C GLY A 72 9.94 14.16 13.78
N LYS A 73 10.01 15.36 13.21
CA LYS A 73 9.26 16.50 13.70
C LYS A 73 7.76 16.31 13.42
N VAL A 74 6.92 16.62 14.41
CA VAL A 74 5.48 16.67 14.23
C VAL A 74 5.07 17.99 13.58
N TYR A 75 4.27 17.90 12.52
CA TYR A 75 3.65 19.04 11.84
C TYR A 75 2.14 18.97 12.04
N VAL A 76 1.59 19.99 12.66
CA VAL A 76 0.16 20.07 12.95
C VAL A 76 -0.53 20.89 11.86
N VAL A 77 -1.42 20.25 11.08
CA VAL A 77 -2.24 20.95 10.09
C VAL A 77 -3.39 21.65 10.78
N THR A 78 -3.40 22.99 10.70
CA THR A 78 -4.35 23.87 11.39
C THR A 78 -5.25 24.65 10.45
N THR A 79 -5.02 24.55 9.14
CA THR A 79 -5.87 25.21 8.11
C THR A 79 -6.10 24.27 6.92
N LEU A 80 -7.28 24.40 6.32
CA LEU A 80 -7.64 23.73 5.07
C LEU A 80 -7.20 24.51 3.82
N ALA A 81 -6.60 25.69 4.00
CA ALA A 81 -6.14 26.52 2.90
C ALA A 81 -4.95 25.87 2.18
N ASP A 82 -4.91 26.02 0.86
CA ASP A 82 -3.79 25.62 0.01
C ASP A 82 -3.22 26.84 -0.73
N TYR A 83 -1.99 26.73 -1.21
CA TYR A 83 -1.32 27.78 -1.98
C TYR A 83 -0.76 27.24 -3.30
N LEU A 84 -0.62 28.12 -4.29
CA LEU A 84 -0.03 27.76 -5.57
C LEU A 84 1.51 27.76 -5.46
N PRO A 85 2.17 26.60 -5.59
CA PRO A 85 3.62 26.50 -5.49
C PRO A 85 4.34 27.47 -6.45
N ASN A 86 5.44 28.05 -6.00
CA ASN A 86 6.27 29.00 -6.78
C ASN A 86 5.60 30.33 -7.20
N LYS A 87 4.34 30.55 -6.83
CA LYS A 87 3.61 31.78 -7.13
C LYS A 87 3.04 32.47 -5.90
N GLU A 88 2.67 31.72 -4.88
CA GLU A 88 2.13 32.23 -3.61
C GLU A 88 3.08 31.89 -2.46
N GLN A 89 3.03 32.67 -1.39
CA GLN A 89 3.78 32.37 -0.18
C GLN A 89 3.22 31.11 0.50
N PRO A 90 4.09 30.23 1.04
CA PRO A 90 3.65 29.09 1.80
C PRO A 90 2.76 29.47 2.99
N ILE A 91 1.65 28.78 3.15
CA ILE A 91 0.71 29.01 4.24
C ILE A 91 1.11 28.14 5.43
N THR A 92 1.53 28.77 6.53
CA THR A 92 1.86 28.08 7.78
C THR A 92 0.66 27.27 8.27
N GLY A 93 0.88 26.02 8.67
CA GLY A 93 -0.16 25.11 9.13
C GLY A 93 -0.99 24.48 8.02
N SER A 94 -0.67 24.71 6.73
CA SER A 94 -1.28 23.98 5.62
C SER A 94 -0.65 22.61 5.40
N LEU A 95 -1.41 21.68 4.84
CA LEU A 95 -0.91 20.33 4.49
C LEU A 95 0.25 20.40 3.49
N ARG A 96 0.15 21.27 2.45
CA ARG A 96 1.21 21.42 1.46
C ARG A 96 2.53 21.86 2.09
N ALA A 97 2.51 22.86 2.98
CA ALA A 97 3.72 23.32 3.66
C ALA A 97 4.38 22.23 4.51
N ALA A 98 3.58 21.38 5.16
CA ALA A 98 4.09 20.23 5.91
C ALA A 98 4.69 19.16 4.99
N ILE A 99 4.06 18.87 3.84
CA ILE A 99 4.56 17.90 2.84
C ILE A 99 5.86 18.39 2.19
N GLU A 100 5.95 19.68 1.86
CA GLU A 100 7.13 20.28 1.21
C GLU A 100 8.33 20.43 2.17
N SER A 101 8.11 20.30 3.47
CA SER A 101 9.18 20.33 4.48
C SER A 101 10.16 19.17 4.30
N LYS A 102 11.39 19.33 4.76
CA LYS A 102 12.46 18.34 4.65
C LYS A 102 12.72 17.64 5.99
N GLY A 103 13.32 16.46 5.90
CA GLY A 103 13.66 15.60 7.03
C GLY A 103 12.48 14.73 7.50
N PRO A 104 12.75 13.82 8.45
CA PRO A 104 11.71 12.94 9.01
C PRO A 104 10.60 13.76 9.67
N ARG A 105 9.34 13.41 9.37
CA ARG A 105 8.19 14.17 9.86
C ARG A 105 6.89 13.36 9.91
N ILE A 106 6.12 13.63 10.94
CA ILE A 106 4.77 13.10 11.14
C ILE A 106 3.78 14.25 10.99
N ILE A 107 2.77 14.09 10.14
CA ILE A 107 1.75 15.09 9.89
C ILE A 107 0.44 14.65 10.53
N VAL A 108 -0.06 15.45 11.47
CA VAL A 108 -1.34 15.28 12.17
C VAL A 108 -2.26 16.46 11.88
N PHE A 109 -3.56 16.30 12.11
CA PHE A 109 -4.57 17.29 11.72
C PHE A 109 -5.39 17.76 12.93
N ARG A 110 -5.57 19.08 13.03
CA ARG A 110 -6.51 19.73 13.97
C ARG A 110 -7.68 20.39 13.24
N VAL A 111 -7.76 20.16 11.94
CA VAL A 111 -8.87 20.57 11.09
C VAL A 111 -9.37 19.39 10.29
N GLY A 112 -10.67 19.37 9.99
CA GLY A 112 -11.28 18.38 9.10
C GLY A 112 -12.13 19.07 8.05
N GLY A 113 -12.14 18.51 6.84
CA GLY A 113 -12.90 19.08 5.74
C GLY A 113 -12.23 18.91 4.39
N TYR A 114 -12.64 19.73 3.44
CA TYR A 114 -12.06 19.78 2.11
C TYR A 114 -10.81 20.65 2.07
N ILE A 115 -9.73 20.13 1.51
CA ILE A 115 -8.59 20.91 1.07
C ILE A 115 -8.73 21.07 -0.45
N ASP A 116 -9.06 22.28 -0.89
CA ASP A 116 -9.15 22.63 -2.30
C ASP A 116 -7.75 22.90 -2.84
N LEU A 117 -7.15 21.85 -3.39
CA LEU A 117 -5.82 21.94 -3.96
C LEU A 117 -5.79 22.96 -5.11
N LYS A 118 -4.74 23.76 -5.19
CA LYS A 118 -4.49 24.72 -6.26
C LYS A 118 -3.55 24.18 -7.35
N ALA A 119 -2.89 23.09 -7.08
CA ALA A 119 -2.04 22.32 -7.99
C ALA A 119 -1.86 20.91 -7.43
N ASN A 120 -1.33 19.98 -8.25
CA ASN A 120 -0.97 18.66 -7.77
C ASN A 120 -0.18 18.73 -6.45
N LEU A 121 -0.53 17.89 -5.49
CA LEU A 121 0.13 17.82 -4.20
C LEU A 121 1.01 16.57 -4.17
N THR A 122 2.33 16.75 -4.27
CA THR A 122 3.26 15.63 -4.41
C THR A 122 4.25 15.56 -3.25
N ILE A 123 4.34 14.38 -2.63
CA ILE A 123 5.40 14.04 -1.69
C ILE A 123 6.68 13.80 -2.51
N ARG A 124 7.70 14.65 -2.30
CA ARG A 124 9.02 14.57 -2.92
C ARG A 124 10.14 14.34 -1.91
N ASN A 125 9.90 14.70 -0.66
CA ASN A 125 10.88 14.54 0.42
C ASN A 125 10.56 13.27 1.21
N PRO A 126 11.54 12.38 1.45
CA PRO A 126 11.34 11.11 2.12
C PRO A 126 11.09 11.24 3.62
N TYR A 127 10.88 10.10 4.27
CA TYR A 127 10.67 9.97 5.71
C TYR A 127 9.45 10.75 6.20
N ILE A 128 8.27 10.40 5.70
CA ILE A 128 7.02 11.08 6.03
C ILE A 128 5.93 10.11 6.46
N THR A 129 5.21 10.46 7.51
CA THR A 129 3.93 9.83 7.89
C THR A 129 2.82 10.86 7.83
N ILE A 130 1.75 10.58 7.07
CA ILE A 130 0.53 11.39 7.03
C ILE A 130 -0.58 10.61 7.75
N ALA A 131 -1.02 11.13 8.89
CA ALA A 131 -1.99 10.49 9.76
C ALA A 131 -3.38 11.15 9.65
N GLY A 132 -4.12 10.86 8.58
CA GLY A 132 -5.45 11.43 8.33
C GLY A 132 -6.49 11.10 9.40
N GLN A 133 -6.32 10.00 10.15
CA GLN A 133 -7.19 9.57 11.24
C GLN A 133 -7.20 10.54 12.44
N THR A 134 -6.21 11.43 12.55
CA THR A 134 -6.14 12.43 13.63
C THR A 134 -7.05 13.64 13.38
N ALA A 135 -7.55 13.80 12.16
CA ALA A 135 -8.43 14.91 11.80
C ALA A 135 -9.79 14.81 12.52
N PRO A 136 -10.37 15.94 12.95
CA PRO A 136 -11.71 15.94 13.52
C PRO A 136 -12.82 15.80 12.45
N GLY A 137 -14.05 15.52 12.91
CA GLY A 137 -15.25 15.43 12.07
C GLY A 137 -15.23 14.23 11.13
N ASP A 138 -15.45 14.45 9.83
CA ASP A 138 -15.40 13.41 8.80
C ASP A 138 -13.98 13.22 8.21
N GLY A 139 -12.94 13.82 8.80
CA GLY A 139 -11.57 13.68 8.33
C GLY A 139 -11.20 14.62 7.18
N ILE A 140 -10.17 14.29 6.41
CA ILE A 140 -9.61 15.11 5.32
C ILE A 140 -10.02 14.53 3.96
N CYS A 141 -10.43 15.42 3.06
CA CYS A 141 -10.64 15.11 1.65
C CYS A 141 -9.94 16.15 0.76
N LEU A 142 -8.97 15.67 -0.02
CA LEU A 142 -8.29 16.44 -1.05
C LEU A 142 -9.15 16.46 -2.31
N ARG A 143 -9.27 17.59 -2.98
CA ARG A 143 -10.00 17.70 -4.24
C ARG A 143 -9.36 18.65 -5.24
N ASN A 144 -9.83 18.64 -6.46
CA ASN A 144 -9.44 19.43 -7.63
C ASN A 144 -8.15 18.95 -8.33
N TYR A 145 -7.16 18.41 -7.65
CA TYR A 145 -5.89 17.99 -8.22
C TYR A 145 -5.45 16.63 -7.64
N GLU A 146 -4.47 16.03 -8.28
CA GLU A 146 -3.86 14.75 -7.92
C GLU A 146 -3.09 14.83 -6.61
N PHE A 147 -3.14 13.74 -5.83
CA PHE A 147 -2.24 13.49 -4.71
C PHE A 147 -1.19 12.44 -5.11
N GLY A 148 0.06 12.85 -5.17
CA GLY A 148 1.17 12.05 -5.68
C GLY A 148 2.25 11.74 -4.65
N ILE A 149 2.94 10.61 -4.87
CA ILE A 149 4.17 10.23 -4.16
C ILE A 149 5.18 9.88 -5.25
N GLY A 150 6.18 10.72 -5.48
CA GLY A 150 7.04 10.55 -6.64
C GLY A 150 8.50 10.89 -6.43
N ASN A 151 9.41 10.07 -6.98
CA ASN A 151 10.86 10.20 -6.83
C ASN A 151 11.28 10.32 -5.37
N THR A 152 10.74 9.48 -4.49
CA THR A 152 10.94 9.54 -3.06
C THR A 152 10.84 8.14 -2.43
N HIS A 153 11.05 8.06 -1.11
CA HIS A 153 11.00 6.79 -0.40
C HIS A 153 10.54 6.97 1.06
N ASP A 154 10.28 5.86 1.74
CA ASP A 154 9.95 5.83 3.16
C ASP A 154 8.73 6.72 3.49
N CYS A 155 7.59 6.39 2.89
CA CYS A 155 6.35 7.15 3.08
C CYS A 155 5.23 6.27 3.64
N ILE A 156 4.53 6.77 4.64
CA ILE A 156 3.31 6.20 5.21
C ILE A 156 2.17 7.20 4.97
N VAL A 157 1.10 6.77 4.29
CA VAL A 157 -0.10 7.60 4.09
C VAL A 157 -1.32 6.83 4.56
N ARG A 158 -2.03 7.36 5.54
CA ARG A 158 -3.19 6.69 6.14
C ARG A 158 -4.42 7.58 6.24
N TYR A 159 -5.59 7.02 5.96
CA TYR A 159 -6.92 7.62 6.16
C TYR A 159 -7.15 8.95 5.44
N ILE A 160 -6.51 9.16 4.31
CA ILE A 160 -6.74 10.34 3.45
C ILE A 160 -7.74 9.98 2.35
N ARG A 161 -8.67 10.86 2.06
CA ARG A 161 -9.49 10.81 0.85
C ARG A 161 -8.88 11.71 -0.20
N SER A 162 -8.71 11.19 -1.41
CA SER A 162 -8.36 11.97 -2.60
C SER A 162 -9.44 11.79 -3.66
N ARG A 163 -10.09 12.87 -4.01
CA ARG A 163 -11.19 12.92 -4.98
C ARG A 163 -11.03 14.16 -5.85
N PRO A 164 -10.20 14.11 -6.92
CA PRO A 164 -9.97 15.27 -7.79
C PRO A 164 -11.26 15.84 -8.36
N GLY A 165 -12.18 14.97 -8.78
CA GLY A 165 -13.43 15.38 -9.41
C GLY A 165 -13.29 15.63 -10.89
N ASP A 166 -14.40 16.04 -11.52
CA ASP A 166 -14.54 16.24 -12.98
C ASP A 166 -14.36 17.72 -13.42
N HIS A 167 -13.57 18.50 -12.68
CA HIS A 167 -13.30 19.89 -13.05
C HIS A 167 -12.40 20.01 -14.30
N THR A 168 -11.63 18.99 -14.63
CA THR A 168 -10.94 18.87 -15.90
C THR A 168 -11.85 18.24 -16.95
N SER A 169 -11.86 18.81 -18.16
CA SER A 169 -12.64 18.28 -19.26
C SER A 169 -11.93 17.19 -20.05
N LYS A 170 -10.69 16.86 -19.69
CA LYS A 170 -9.86 15.91 -20.44
C LYS A 170 -9.78 14.58 -19.70
N PRO A 171 -10.32 13.49 -20.28
CA PRO A 171 -10.08 12.14 -19.80
C PRO A 171 -8.58 11.82 -19.79
N GLY A 172 -8.11 11.07 -18.80
CA GLY A 172 -6.71 10.67 -18.70
C GLY A 172 -5.75 11.74 -18.20
N GLU A 173 -6.25 12.75 -17.46
CA GLU A 173 -5.41 13.82 -16.91
C GLU A 173 -5.03 13.66 -15.45
N LEU A 174 -5.93 13.09 -14.60
CA LEU A 174 -5.73 13.10 -13.16
C LEU A 174 -6.03 11.73 -12.55
N ASP A 175 -5.01 11.17 -11.92
CA ASP A 175 -5.19 10.13 -10.92
C ASP A 175 -5.71 10.74 -9.61
N ALA A 176 -6.41 9.94 -8.81
CA ALA A 176 -6.76 10.41 -7.47
C ALA A 176 -5.57 10.27 -6.51
N ILE A 177 -4.90 9.10 -6.53
CA ILE A 177 -3.63 8.88 -5.84
C ILE A 177 -2.68 8.17 -6.81
N THR A 178 -1.43 8.64 -6.91
CA THR A 178 -0.44 7.99 -7.76
C THR A 178 0.92 7.88 -7.07
N VAL A 179 1.61 6.75 -7.31
CA VAL A 179 2.99 6.52 -6.89
C VAL A 179 3.83 6.29 -8.13
N TRP A 180 4.92 7.04 -8.33
CA TRP A 180 5.86 6.82 -9.42
C TRP A 180 7.30 6.99 -8.97
N ASP A 181 8.18 6.11 -9.42
CA ASP A 181 9.59 6.09 -9.00
C ASP A 181 9.77 6.18 -7.48
N GLY A 182 8.86 5.52 -6.75
CA GLY A 182 8.82 5.53 -5.30
C GLY A 182 9.28 4.21 -4.69
N SER A 183 9.85 4.21 -3.48
CA SER A 183 10.26 2.97 -2.82
C SER A 183 9.95 2.96 -1.32
N ASN A 184 9.67 1.74 -0.82
CA ASN A 184 9.36 1.52 0.59
C ASN A 184 8.19 2.41 1.07
N ILE A 185 7.01 2.19 0.46
CA ILE A 185 5.82 3.03 0.64
C ILE A 185 4.64 2.16 1.06
N ILE A 186 3.85 2.65 2.02
CA ILE A 186 2.57 2.04 2.37
C ILE A 186 1.44 3.08 2.33
N ILE A 187 0.37 2.75 1.60
CA ILE A 187 -0.89 3.49 1.56
C ILE A 187 -1.94 2.61 2.23
N ASP A 188 -2.44 3.05 3.38
CA ASP A 188 -3.34 2.27 4.22
C ASP A 188 -4.64 3.01 4.48
N ARG A 189 -5.78 2.32 4.29
CA ARG A 189 -7.12 2.85 4.57
C ARG A 189 -7.39 4.22 3.98
N CYS A 190 -6.89 4.46 2.77
CA CYS A 190 -7.20 5.66 2.00
C CYS A 190 -8.40 5.44 1.08
N THR A 191 -9.02 6.53 0.64
CA THR A 191 -10.06 6.49 -0.39
C THR A 191 -9.59 7.28 -1.60
N ALA A 192 -9.50 6.62 -2.75
CA ALA A 192 -9.13 7.19 -4.04
C ALA A 192 -10.31 7.05 -5.01
N MET A 193 -10.92 8.16 -5.40
CA MET A 193 -12.15 8.19 -6.19
C MET A 193 -12.24 9.42 -7.09
N TRP A 194 -13.16 9.38 -8.05
CA TRP A 194 -13.52 10.51 -8.90
C TRP A 194 -12.31 11.10 -9.65
N SER A 195 -11.43 10.21 -10.06
CA SER A 195 -10.33 10.50 -11.00
C SER A 195 -10.86 10.58 -12.43
N THR A 196 -10.11 11.23 -13.31
CA THR A 196 -10.36 11.23 -14.76
C THR A 196 -9.38 10.35 -15.52
N ASP A 197 -8.50 9.66 -14.80
CA ASP A 197 -7.69 8.53 -15.22
C ASP A 197 -7.84 7.43 -14.16
N GLU A 198 -6.79 6.83 -13.62
CA GLU A 198 -6.90 5.83 -12.58
C GLU A 198 -7.24 6.42 -11.21
N CYS A 199 -7.97 5.64 -10.43
CA CYS A 199 -8.21 6.03 -9.03
C CYS A 199 -6.95 5.92 -8.19
N LEU A 200 -6.20 4.79 -8.27
CA LEU A 200 -4.95 4.63 -7.53
C LEU A 200 -3.94 3.81 -8.32
N SER A 201 -2.82 4.42 -8.71
CA SER A 201 -1.78 3.78 -9.52
C SER A 201 -0.43 3.68 -8.80
N VAL A 202 0.35 2.65 -9.17
CA VAL A 202 1.76 2.49 -8.83
C VAL A 202 2.52 2.21 -10.11
N THR A 203 3.48 3.06 -10.50
CA THR A 203 4.03 3.07 -11.86
C THR A 203 5.56 3.30 -11.90
N HIS A 204 6.13 3.19 -13.08
CA HIS A 204 7.54 3.48 -13.40
C HIS A 204 8.52 2.59 -12.63
N GLY A 205 9.56 3.17 -11.99
CA GLY A 205 10.57 2.45 -11.22
C GLY A 205 10.17 2.15 -9.77
N SER A 206 8.89 2.18 -9.43
CA SER A 206 8.40 1.97 -8.06
C SER A 206 8.71 0.56 -7.57
N LYS A 207 9.11 0.43 -6.29
CA LYS A 207 9.45 -0.85 -5.66
C LYS A 207 9.11 -0.85 -4.18
N ASP A 208 8.81 -2.03 -3.66
CA ASP A 208 8.44 -2.23 -2.25
C ASP A 208 7.28 -1.30 -1.83
N VAL A 209 6.18 -1.40 -2.59
CA VAL A 209 4.97 -0.60 -2.37
C VAL A 209 3.82 -1.50 -1.92
N THR A 210 3.13 -1.10 -0.88
CA THR A 210 1.89 -1.72 -0.39
C THR A 210 0.74 -0.74 -0.46
N VAL A 211 -0.38 -1.18 -1.05
CA VAL A 211 -1.69 -0.52 -0.99
C VAL A 211 -2.67 -1.47 -0.31
N GLN A 212 -3.09 -1.13 0.90
CA GLN A 212 -3.95 -2.01 1.70
C GLN A 212 -5.17 -1.29 2.25
N TRP A 213 -6.29 -2.02 2.36
CA TRP A 213 -7.53 -1.57 2.99
C TRP A 213 -8.09 -0.28 2.40
N CYS A 214 -7.83 0.01 1.14
CA CYS A 214 -8.29 1.23 0.45
C CYS A 214 -9.63 1.04 -0.25
N ILE A 215 -10.36 2.13 -0.46
CA ILE A 215 -11.46 2.22 -1.43
C ILE A 215 -10.92 2.86 -2.70
N ILE A 216 -11.04 2.16 -3.83
CA ILE A 216 -10.58 2.54 -5.17
C ILE A 216 -11.81 2.50 -6.08
N ALA A 217 -12.50 3.62 -6.26
CA ALA A 217 -13.85 3.55 -6.79
C ALA A 217 -14.28 4.76 -7.62
N GLU A 218 -15.27 4.52 -8.48
CA GLU A 218 -15.96 5.56 -9.24
C GLU A 218 -15.01 6.48 -10.01
N GLY A 219 -14.08 5.89 -10.78
CA GLY A 219 -13.38 6.64 -11.82
C GLY A 219 -14.39 7.25 -12.78
N LEU A 220 -14.14 8.45 -13.26
CA LEU A 220 -15.05 9.25 -14.06
C LEU A 220 -14.73 9.18 -15.55
N THR A 221 -15.62 9.69 -16.38
CA THR A 221 -15.47 9.79 -17.84
C THR A 221 -15.34 8.43 -18.53
N ASP A 222 -14.88 8.42 -19.78
CA ASP A 222 -14.55 7.17 -20.51
C ASP A 222 -13.28 6.49 -19.98
N HIS A 223 -12.49 7.16 -19.17
CA HIS A 223 -11.31 6.69 -18.46
C HIS A 223 -11.59 6.33 -17.00
N SER A 224 -12.74 5.74 -16.73
CA SER A 224 -13.13 5.24 -15.41
C SER A 224 -12.34 3.98 -15.03
N TYR A 225 -11.13 4.15 -14.54
CA TYR A 225 -10.20 3.06 -14.26
C TYR A 225 -9.85 2.92 -12.78
N GLY A 226 -9.65 1.67 -12.33
CA GLY A 226 -9.24 1.36 -10.96
C GLY A 226 -7.76 1.65 -10.72
N SER A 227 -6.87 0.77 -11.20
CA SER A 227 -5.43 0.87 -10.95
C SER A 227 -4.58 0.41 -12.12
N LEU A 228 -3.60 1.22 -12.50
CA LEU A 228 -2.44 0.80 -13.27
C LEU A 228 -1.33 0.39 -12.28
N ILE A 229 -0.91 -0.87 -12.34
CA ILE A 229 0.08 -1.42 -11.42
C ILE A 229 1.27 -1.91 -12.23
N GLY A 230 2.38 -1.18 -12.17
CA GLY A 230 3.53 -1.52 -12.95
C GLY A 230 4.84 -1.05 -12.33
N SER A 231 5.91 -1.72 -12.72
CA SER A 231 7.27 -1.35 -12.32
C SER A 231 8.30 -1.83 -13.34
N SER A 232 9.55 -1.51 -13.06
CA SER A 232 10.73 -2.03 -13.73
C SER A 232 11.67 -2.67 -12.69
N LYS A 233 12.73 -3.35 -13.17
CA LYS A 233 13.82 -3.89 -12.34
C LYS A 233 13.36 -4.81 -11.19
N GLY A 234 12.27 -5.57 -11.40
CA GLY A 234 11.76 -6.52 -10.41
C GLY A 234 11.10 -5.87 -9.21
N GLY A 235 10.52 -4.67 -9.36
CA GLY A 235 9.84 -4.00 -8.25
C GLY A 235 8.71 -4.86 -7.68
N ARG A 236 8.67 -4.96 -6.34
CA ARG A 236 7.63 -5.71 -5.60
C ARG A 236 6.51 -4.77 -5.21
N ILE A 237 5.28 -5.13 -5.60
CA ILE A 237 4.10 -4.31 -5.34
C ILE A 237 2.98 -5.20 -4.84
N SER A 238 2.29 -4.79 -3.78
CA SER A 238 1.08 -5.47 -3.32
C SER A 238 -0.13 -4.55 -3.26
N PHE A 239 -1.27 -5.08 -3.69
CA PHE A 239 -2.60 -4.51 -3.49
C PHE A 239 -3.46 -5.55 -2.81
N HIS A 240 -3.79 -5.35 -1.53
CA HIS A 240 -4.55 -6.35 -0.78
C HIS A 240 -5.61 -5.74 0.13
N HIS A 241 -6.69 -6.48 0.32
CA HIS A 241 -7.81 -6.08 1.16
C HIS A 241 -8.46 -4.73 0.73
N ASN A 242 -8.39 -4.40 -0.56
CA ASN A 242 -8.98 -3.17 -1.09
C ASN A 242 -10.39 -3.45 -1.67
N ILE A 243 -11.18 -2.38 -1.79
CA ILE A 243 -12.43 -2.37 -2.55
C ILE A 243 -12.20 -1.66 -3.87
N TYR A 244 -12.40 -2.36 -4.97
CA TYR A 244 -12.58 -1.80 -6.31
C TYR A 244 -14.08 -1.78 -6.61
N ALA A 245 -14.67 -0.60 -6.76
CA ALA A 245 -16.12 -0.51 -6.98
C ALA A 245 -16.51 0.52 -8.03
N ASN A 246 -17.44 0.16 -8.91
CA ASN A 246 -18.01 1.07 -9.89
C ASN A 246 -16.95 1.71 -10.82
N ASN A 247 -15.89 0.99 -11.18
CA ASN A 247 -14.93 1.38 -12.20
C ASN A 247 -15.21 0.59 -13.49
N ARG A 248 -14.97 1.19 -14.64
CA ARG A 248 -15.16 0.53 -15.93
C ARG A 248 -14.25 -0.69 -16.07
N SER A 249 -12.97 -0.54 -15.76
CA SER A 249 -11.96 -1.60 -15.86
C SER A 249 -10.68 -1.28 -15.06
N ARG A 250 -9.57 -2.00 -15.31
CA ARG A 250 -8.31 -1.89 -14.59
C ARG A 250 -8.45 -2.18 -13.09
N ASN A 251 -9.14 -3.28 -12.77
CA ASN A 251 -9.30 -3.75 -11.39
C ASN A 251 -8.63 -5.13 -11.16
N PRO A 252 -7.27 -5.28 -11.42
CA PRO A 252 -6.29 -4.26 -11.82
C PRO A 252 -5.92 -4.31 -13.32
N ARG A 253 -5.05 -3.38 -13.78
CA ARG A 253 -4.23 -3.52 -14.97
C ARG A 253 -2.73 -3.60 -14.59
N PRO A 254 -2.13 -4.79 -14.51
CA PRO A 254 -0.70 -4.93 -14.39
C PRO A 254 0.00 -4.56 -15.71
N THR A 255 1.19 -3.94 -15.61
CA THR A 255 2.02 -3.58 -16.75
C THR A 255 3.51 -3.60 -16.36
N ALA A 256 4.40 -3.55 -17.33
CA ALA A 256 5.84 -3.40 -17.12
C ALA A 256 6.35 -2.13 -17.78
N TYR A 257 7.30 -1.50 -17.12
CA TYR A 257 8.08 -0.39 -17.67
C TYR A 257 9.44 -0.89 -18.17
N PRO A 258 10.13 -0.13 -19.02
CA PRO A 258 11.48 -0.49 -19.46
C PRO A 258 12.41 -0.84 -18.29
N ASP A 259 13.46 -1.61 -18.56
CA ASP A 259 14.40 -2.17 -17.60
C ASP A 259 13.88 -3.44 -16.90
N LEU A 260 14.21 -4.56 -17.50
CA LEU A 260 13.90 -5.90 -16.99
C LEU A 260 14.65 -6.23 -15.68
N PRO A 261 14.13 -7.15 -14.88
CA PRO A 261 12.85 -7.85 -15.06
C PRO A 261 11.64 -6.97 -14.75
N GLY A 262 10.47 -7.33 -15.28
CA GLY A 262 9.20 -6.69 -14.96
C GLY A 262 8.79 -6.87 -13.48
N PRO A 263 7.68 -6.25 -13.06
CA PRO A 263 7.26 -6.26 -11.66
C PRO A 263 6.84 -7.65 -11.16
N MET A 264 6.97 -7.82 -9.85
CA MET A 264 6.35 -8.88 -9.06
C MET A 264 5.15 -8.28 -8.32
N ILE A 265 3.94 -8.77 -8.61
CA ILE A 265 2.70 -8.20 -8.07
C ILE A 265 1.98 -9.23 -7.20
N ASP A 266 1.59 -8.84 -5.99
CA ASP A 266 0.68 -9.62 -5.15
C ASP A 266 -0.68 -8.90 -5.05
N PHE A 267 -1.66 -9.40 -5.80
CA PHE A 267 -3.03 -8.89 -5.81
C PHE A 267 -3.94 -9.87 -5.07
N ARG A 268 -4.24 -9.57 -3.81
CA ARG A 268 -4.77 -10.55 -2.86
C ARG A 268 -5.92 -10.03 -2.03
N ASN A 269 -6.94 -10.86 -1.82
CA ASN A 269 -8.08 -10.53 -0.96
C ASN A 269 -8.69 -9.15 -1.25
N ASN A 270 -8.83 -8.75 -2.52
CA ASN A 270 -9.56 -7.55 -2.89
C ASN A 270 -11.02 -7.89 -3.20
N VAL A 271 -11.92 -6.94 -2.96
CA VAL A 271 -13.30 -6.99 -3.43
C VAL A 271 -13.39 -6.21 -4.73
N ILE A 272 -13.88 -6.84 -5.81
CA ILE A 272 -14.04 -6.22 -7.12
C ILE A 272 -15.53 -6.23 -7.46
N TYR A 273 -16.13 -5.06 -7.56
CA TYR A 273 -17.56 -4.91 -7.71
C TYR A 273 -17.97 -4.01 -8.87
N ASN A 274 -18.98 -4.43 -9.65
CA ASN A 274 -19.73 -3.62 -10.61
C ASN A 274 -18.85 -2.94 -11.67
N TRP A 275 -18.01 -3.70 -12.38
CA TRP A 275 -17.28 -3.21 -13.56
C TRP A 275 -18.19 -3.17 -14.80
N SER A 276 -18.01 -2.18 -15.69
CA SER A 276 -18.83 -2.05 -16.90
C SER A 276 -18.13 -2.48 -18.19
N GLY A 277 -16.83 -2.68 -18.17
CA GLY A 277 -16.02 -3.18 -19.28
C GLY A 277 -15.47 -4.58 -19.00
N VAL A 278 -14.27 -4.66 -18.47
CA VAL A 278 -13.62 -5.88 -17.99
C VAL A 278 -13.11 -5.66 -16.57
N ALA A 279 -13.16 -6.69 -15.73
CA ALA A 279 -12.70 -6.56 -14.35
C ALA A 279 -11.21 -6.19 -14.32
N GLY A 280 -10.32 -7.12 -14.62
CA GLY A 280 -8.90 -6.92 -14.75
C GLY A 280 -8.38 -7.36 -16.12
N TYR A 281 -7.23 -6.85 -16.54
CA TYR A 281 -6.59 -7.30 -17.77
C TYR A 281 -5.10 -6.94 -17.82
N ALA A 282 -4.33 -7.70 -18.63
CA ALA A 282 -2.96 -7.40 -19.01
C ALA A 282 -2.81 -7.28 -20.52
N GLY A 283 -1.80 -6.54 -20.97
CA GLY A 283 -1.47 -6.31 -22.37
C GLY A 283 -2.15 -5.07 -22.95
N SER A 284 -1.43 -4.39 -23.84
CA SER A 284 -1.92 -3.19 -24.52
C SER A 284 -2.84 -3.49 -25.72
N GLY A 285 -2.92 -4.75 -26.15
CA GLY A 285 -3.53 -5.16 -27.41
C GLY A 285 -2.57 -5.09 -28.60
N ASN A 286 -1.35 -4.59 -28.42
CA ASN A 286 -0.30 -4.48 -29.43
C ASN A 286 0.75 -5.60 -29.24
N SER A 287 0.91 -6.47 -30.22
CA SER A 287 1.86 -7.59 -30.13
C SER A 287 3.35 -7.17 -30.18
N ASN A 288 3.65 -5.94 -30.58
CA ASN A 288 5.01 -5.42 -30.60
C ASN A 288 5.45 -4.86 -29.23
N GLU A 289 4.52 -4.62 -28.33
CA GLU A 289 4.81 -4.24 -26.96
C GLU A 289 4.91 -5.49 -26.09
N LYS A 290 5.92 -5.54 -25.23
CA LYS A 290 6.14 -6.65 -24.31
C LYS A 290 6.04 -6.17 -22.89
N GLU A 291 5.05 -6.67 -22.18
CA GLU A 291 4.79 -6.33 -20.77
C GLU A 291 5.04 -7.59 -19.90
N PRO A 292 6.30 -7.90 -19.53
CA PRO A 292 6.60 -9.03 -18.67
C PRO A 292 6.17 -8.73 -17.23
N VAL A 293 5.25 -9.53 -16.69
CA VAL A 293 4.73 -9.40 -15.32
C VAL A 293 4.67 -10.76 -14.67
N ILE A 294 5.01 -10.83 -13.38
CA ILE A 294 4.77 -12.03 -12.57
C ILE A 294 3.81 -11.66 -11.44
N MET A 295 2.71 -12.43 -11.27
CA MET A 295 1.62 -12.01 -10.42
C MET A 295 1.00 -13.16 -9.59
N ASN A 296 0.76 -12.92 -8.31
CA ASN A 296 -0.21 -13.66 -7.51
C ASN A 296 -1.59 -13.00 -7.64
N TYR A 297 -2.61 -13.74 -8.04
CA TYR A 297 -4.01 -13.32 -8.06
C TYR A 297 -4.82 -14.25 -7.16
N VAL A 298 -4.92 -13.91 -5.86
CA VAL A 298 -5.30 -14.87 -4.82
C VAL A 298 -6.40 -14.33 -3.91
N GLY A 299 -7.40 -15.16 -3.65
CA GLY A 299 -8.40 -14.90 -2.62
C GLY A 299 -9.29 -13.67 -2.87
N ASN A 300 -9.37 -13.16 -4.10
CA ASN A 300 -10.20 -12.02 -4.41
C ASN A 300 -11.68 -12.40 -4.49
N TYR A 301 -12.57 -11.49 -4.11
CA TYR A 301 -14.02 -11.66 -4.20
C TYR A 301 -14.58 -10.76 -5.30
N LEU A 302 -15.17 -11.36 -6.33
CA LEU A 302 -15.76 -10.65 -7.47
C LEU A 302 -17.28 -10.74 -7.41
N LYS A 303 -17.96 -9.63 -7.68
CA LYS A 303 -19.42 -9.55 -7.68
C LYS A 303 -19.89 -8.61 -8.78
N LEU A 304 -20.78 -9.10 -9.65
CA LEU A 304 -21.44 -8.28 -10.66
C LEU A 304 -22.38 -7.26 -10.00
N GLY A 305 -22.62 -6.17 -10.69
CA GLY A 305 -23.55 -5.14 -10.27
C GLY A 305 -24.39 -4.63 -11.43
N PRO A 306 -25.17 -3.56 -11.24
CA PRO A 306 -26.08 -3.03 -12.26
C PRO A 306 -25.41 -2.54 -13.55
N SER A 307 -24.11 -2.19 -13.50
CA SER A 307 -23.34 -1.77 -14.67
C SER A 307 -22.58 -2.92 -15.35
N ALA A 308 -22.83 -4.16 -14.93
CA ALA A 308 -22.12 -5.31 -15.49
C ALA A 308 -22.24 -5.37 -17.01
N PRO A 309 -21.16 -5.73 -17.75
CA PRO A 309 -21.20 -5.78 -19.21
C PRO A 309 -22.19 -6.83 -19.71
N ASP A 310 -22.77 -6.60 -20.88
CA ASP A 310 -23.71 -7.56 -21.50
C ASP A 310 -23.01 -8.82 -22.02
N ARG A 311 -21.74 -8.71 -22.35
CA ARG A 311 -20.95 -9.81 -22.91
C ARG A 311 -20.64 -10.88 -21.86
N ASP A 312 -20.95 -12.12 -22.14
CA ASP A 312 -20.80 -13.26 -21.24
C ASP A 312 -19.32 -13.53 -20.87
N ASP A 313 -18.39 -13.39 -21.82
CA ASP A 313 -16.96 -13.48 -21.58
C ASP A 313 -16.48 -12.45 -20.53
N ALA A 314 -16.92 -11.20 -20.66
CA ALA A 314 -16.54 -10.13 -19.73
C ALA A 314 -17.22 -10.26 -18.35
N ARG A 315 -18.36 -10.95 -18.27
CA ARG A 315 -19.05 -11.24 -16.99
C ARG A 315 -18.41 -12.37 -16.21
N LYS A 316 -17.82 -13.35 -16.90
CA LYS A 316 -17.23 -14.57 -16.32
C LYS A 316 -15.72 -14.44 -16.12
N ALA A 317 -15.06 -13.45 -16.75
CA ALA A 317 -13.65 -13.24 -16.61
C ALA A 317 -13.32 -12.31 -15.43
N ALA A 318 -12.61 -12.84 -14.45
CA ALA A 318 -11.94 -12.02 -13.44
C ALA A 318 -10.76 -11.28 -14.04
N PHE A 319 -10.12 -11.88 -15.07
CA PHE A 319 -8.95 -11.31 -15.70
C PHE A 319 -8.84 -11.74 -17.16
N MET A 320 -8.54 -10.80 -18.06
CA MET A 320 -8.34 -11.04 -19.48
C MET A 320 -6.87 -10.81 -19.89
N ILE A 321 -6.34 -11.66 -20.75
CA ILE A 321 -4.98 -11.53 -21.28
C ILE A 321 -5.06 -11.11 -22.74
N TYR A 322 -4.56 -9.91 -23.04
CA TYR A 322 -4.50 -9.34 -24.37
C TYR A 322 -3.09 -9.47 -24.99
N LYS A 323 -2.99 -9.25 -26.30
CA LYS A 323 -1.70 -9.18 -27.01
C LYS A 323 -0.78 -8.16 -26.34
N GLY A 324 0.52 -8.46 -26.33
CA GLY A 324 1.55 -7.68 -25.66
C GLY A 324 1.82 -8.13 -24.23
N ALA A 325 0.90 -8.80 -23.55
CA ALA A 325 1.17 -9.34 -22.22
C ALA A 325 2.14 -10.54 -22.27
N GLU A 326 3.19 -10.50 -21.49
CA GLU A 326 4.06 -11.64 -21.16
C GLU A 326 3.87 -12.03 -19.69
N ILE A 327 2.60 -12.12 -19.26
CA ILE A 327 2.26 -12.32 -17.85
C ILE A 327 2.37 -13.79 -17.42
N LYS A 328 2.88 -14.01 -16.21
CA LYS A 328 2.84 -15.28 -15.47
C LYS A 328 2.03 -15.10 -14.20
N MET A 329 1.05 -15.98 -13.96
CA MET A 329 0.11 -15.83 -12.85
C MET A 329 -0.02 -17.10 -12.04
N TYR A 330 0.01 -16.98 -10.72
CA TYR A 330 -0.57 -17.95 -9.80
C TYR A 330 -1.97 -17.50 -9.41
N VAL A 331 -2.96 -18.36 -9.65
CA VAL A 331 -4.39 -18.01 -9.49
C VAL A 331 -5.05 -19.04 -8.59
N ALA A 332 -5.49 -18.63 -7.39
CA ALA A 332 -6.08 -19.54 -6.42
C ALA A 332 -7.03 -18.83 -5.42
N GLY A 333 -8.02 -19.54 -4.93
CA GLY A 333 -8.92 -19.10 -3.85
C GLY A 333 -9.82 -17.92 -4.18
N ASN A 334 -9.89 -17.50 -5.45
CA ASN A 334 -10.79 -16.43 -5.87
C ASN A 334 -12.23 -16.93 -5.92
N HIS A 335 -13.18 -16.05 -5.60
CA HIS A 335 -14.59 -16.31 -5.64
C HIS A 335 -15.29 -15.30 -6.57
N MET A 336 -16.12 -15.79 -7.48
CA MET A 336 -17.01 -14.96 -8.29
C MET A 336 -18.44 -15.38 -8.00
N ALA A 337 -19.23 -14.49 -7.42
CA ALA A 337 -20.56 -14.81 -6.89
C ALA A 337 -21.50 -15.42 -7.95
N GLU A 338 -21.40 -14.95 -9.19
CA GLU A 338 -22.27 -15.36 -10.30
C GLU A 338 -21.64 -16.43 -11.21
N PHE A 339 -20.47 -17.00 -10.86
CA PHE A 339 -19.78 -17.99 -11.68
C PHE A 339 -19.25 -19.19 -10.88
N PRO A 340 -20.13 -20.12 -10.41
CA PRO A 340 -19.74 -21.27 -9.57
C PRO A 340 -18.68 -22.18 -10.20
N ALA A 341 -18.68 -22.36 -11.52
CA ALA A 341 -17.68 -23.18 -12.20
C ALA A 341 -16.27 -22.58 -12.10
N GLY A 342 -16.14 -21.27 -12.04
CA GLY A 342 -14.88 -20.56 -11.78
C GLY A 342 -14.42 -20.68 -10.33
N ASN A 343 -15.35 -20.81 -9.38
CA ASN A 343 -15.01 -20.99 -7.97
C ASN A 343 -14.39 -22.38 -7.71
N VAL A 344 -14.77 -23.39 -8.50
CA VAL A 344 -14.18 -24.73 -8.43
C VAL A 344 -12.81 -24.79 -9.10
N ASP A 345 -12.67 -24.13 -10.25
CA ASP A 345 -11.42 -24.04 -11.01
C ASP A 345 -11.19 -22.56 -11.39
N ASN A 346 -10.34 -21.91 -10.64
CA ASN A 346 -10.10 -20.46 -10.79
C ASN A 346 -9.52 -20.08 -12.16
N TRP A 347 -8.86 -21.01 -12.87
CA TRP A 347 -8.38 -20.72 -14.22
C TRP A 347 -9.50 -20.54 -15.24
N LYS A 348 -10.72 -20.98 -14.96
CA LYS A 348 -11.90 -20.68 -15.79
C LYS A 348 -12.30 -19.21 -15.73
N MET A 349 -11.82 -18.46 -14.73
CA MET A 349 -12.01 -17.02 -14.63
C MET A 349 -10.94 -16.21 -15.40
N ILE A 350 -9.94 -16.87 -15.98
CA ILE A 350 -8.87 -16.23 -16.74
C ILE A 350 -9.13 -16.44 -18.22
N ASP A 351 -9.44 -15.37 -18.93
CA ASP A 351 -9.67 -15.41 -20.37
C ASP A 351 -8.35 -15.23 -21.14
N THR A 352 -7.87 -16.32 -21.74
CA THR A 352 -6.68 -16.36 -22.61
C THR A 352 -7.03 -16.42 -24.08
N SER A 353 -8.32 -16.38 -24.45
CA SER A 353 -8.79 -16.56 -25.84
C SER A 353 -8.28 -15.49 -26.81
N ARG A 354 -7.84 -14.34 -26.29
CA ARG A 354 -7.35 -13.20 -27.06
C ARG A 354 -5.83 -13.22 -27.29
N HIS A 355 -5.13 -14.04 -26.54
CA HIS A 355 -3.68 -14.18 -26.64
C HIS A 355 -3.25 -15.54 -26.06
N ASP A 356 -2.74 -16.40 -26.92
CA ASP A 356 -2.25 -17.72 -26.52
C ASP A 356 -0.88 -17.58 -25.85
N VAL A 357 -0.89 -17.58 -24.53
CA VAL A 357 0.31 -17.54 -23.71
C VAL A 357 0.25 -18.59 -22.60
N SER A 358 1.38 -19.18 -22.30
CA SER A 358 1.54 -20.02 -21.11
C SER A 358 1.62 -19.14 -19.87
N ALA A 359 0.46 -18.66 -19.39
CA ALA A 359 0.39 -17.72 -18.27
C ALA A 359 0.42 -18.39 -16.88
N ARG A 360 0.12 -19.69 -16.80
CA ARG A 360 -0.08 -20.39 -15.52
C ARG A 360 1.22 -20.68 -14.78
N LEU A 361 1.22 -20.36 -13.49
CA LEU A 361 2.16 -20.83 -12.49
C LEU A 361 1.50 -21.86 -11.58
N ASP A 362 2.22 -22.95 -11.24
CA ASP A 362 1.73 -24.00 -10.34
C ASP A 362 1.90 -23.63 -8.87
N ASN A 363 2.81 -22.71 -8.55
CA ASN A 363 3.10 -22.26 -7.20
C ASN A 363 3.06 -20.73 -7.14
N PRO A 364 2.69 -20.15 -5.97
CA PRO A 364 2.75 -18.72 -5.78
C PRO A 364 4.19 -18.20 -5.89
N ILE A 365 4.31 -16.96 -6.35
CA ILE A 365 5.59 -16.24 -6.28
C ILE A 365 5.84 -15.84 -4.82
N GLU A 366 7.11 -15.90 -4.44
CA GLU A 366 7.54 -15.47 -3.11
C GLU A 366 7.47 -13.95 -2.98
N MET A 367 6.69 -13.49 -2.02
CA MET A 367 6.49 -12.07 -1.71
C MET A 367 6.54 -11.86 -0.19
N PRO A 368 6.86 -10.66 0.30
CA PRO A 368 6.71 -10.33 1.71
C PRO A 368 5.31 -10.70 2.22
N ARG A 369 5.25 -11.24 3.43
CA ARG A 369 4.05 -11.86 3.98
C ARG A 369 2.84 -10.92 3.94
N ILE A 370 1.71 -11.50 3.52
CA ILE A 370 0.38 -10.93 3.62
C ILE A 370 -0.54 -12.03 4.16
N SER A 371 -1.26 -11.74 5.23
CA SER A 371 -2.29 -12.63 5.78
C SER A 371 -3.37 -12.87 4.72
N THR A 372 -3.74 -14.12 4.52
CA THR A 372 -4.70 -14.49 3.48
C THR A 372 -5.95 -15.05 4.13
N ASP A 373 -7.04 -14.34 3.98
CA ASP A 373 -8.38 -14.78 4.37
C ASP A 373 -9.01 -15.62 3.24
N ALA A 374 -9.96 -16.49 3.56
CA ALA A 374 -10.85 -17.03 2.53
C ALA A 374 -11.64 -15.88 1.91
N SER A 375 -11.83 -15.89 0.58
CA SER A 375 -12.40 -14.76 -0.17
C SER A 375 -13.73 -14.21 0.38
N GLU A 376 -14.62 -15.08 0.86
CA GLU A 376 -15.88 -14.66 1.47
C GLU A 376 -15.69 -14.02 2.85
N ALA A 377 -14.76 -14.53 3.67
CA ALA A 377 -14.40 -13.90 4.94
C ALA A 377 -13.75 -12.54 4.71
N ALA A 378 -12.82 -12.46 3.74
CA ALA A 378 -12.20 -11.21 3.31
C ALA A 378 -13.27 -10.18 2.87
N TYR A 379 -14.27 -10.59 2.08
CA TYR A 379 -15.36 -9.71 1.66
C TYR A 379 -16.02 -8.99 2.84
N HIS A 380 -16.42 -9.72 3.87
CA HIS A 380 -17.09 -9.12 5.04
C HIS A 380 -16.17 -8.19 5.84
N LYS A 381 -14.93 -8.59 6.05
CA LYS A 381 -13.92 -7.82 6.79
C LYS A 381 -13.57 -6.52 6.05
N ILE A 382 -13.36 -6.60 4.74
CA ILE A 382 -13.04 -5.45 3.90
C ILE A 382 -14.17 -4.41 3.91
N LEU A 383 -15.44 -4.84 3.81
CA LEU A 383 -16.57 -3.91 3.89
C LEU A 383 -16.68 -3.20 5.24
N SER A 384 -16.15 -3.78 6.30
CA SER A 384 -16.14 -3.12 7.61
C SER A 384 -14.97 -2.14 7.78
N GLU A 385 -13.80 -2.42 7.19
CA GLU A 385 -12.56 -1.74 7.52
C GLU A 385 -11.99 -0.83 6.42
N ALA A 386 -12.23 -1.12 5.13
CA ALA A 386 -11.60 -0.40 4.03
C ALA A 386 -12.02 1.07 3.91
N GLY A 387 -11.13 1.86 3.32
CA GLY A 387 -11.28 3.29 3.11
C GLY A 387 -10.94 4.14 4.33
N ALA A 388 -11.07 5.45 4.22
CA ALA A 388 -10.83 6.38 5.31
C ALA A 388 -11.96 6.26 6.37
N SER A 389 -11.93 5.14 7.11
CA SER A 389 -12.93 4.80 8.12
C SER A 389 -12.73 5.56 9.44
N LEU A 390 -11.57 6.13 9.67
CA LEU A 390 -11.28 7.02 10.79
C LEU A 390 -11.01 8.45 10.29
N PRO A 391 -11.40 9.47 11.08
CA PRO A 391 -12.19 9.39 12.31
C PRO A 391 -13.62 8.90 12.08
N ALA A 392 -14.14 9.01 10.85
CA ALA A 392 -15.44 8.49 10.43
C ALA A 392 -15.49 8.33 8.92
N ARG A 393 -16.25 7.36 8.41
CA ARG A 393 -16.62 7.32 6.99
C ARG A 393 -17.56 8.48 6.67
N ASP A 394 -17.28 9.21 5.60
CA ASP A 394 -18.23 10.19 5.08
C ASP A 394 -19.40 9.51 4.33
N ALA A 395 -20.35 10.32 3.88
CA ALA A 395 -21.53 9.82 3.19
C ALA A 395 -21.21 9.10 1.86
N VAL A 396 -20.13 9.49 1.18
CA VAL A 396 -19.71 8.88 -0.09
C VAL A 396 -19.09 7.50 0.16
N ASP A 397 -18.12 7.39 1.08
CA ASP A 397 -17.52 6.10 1.43
C ASP A 397 -18.59 5.13 1.95
N THR A 398 -19.52 5.62 2.79
CA THR A 398 -20.66 4.83 3.29
C THR A 398 -21.53 4.34 2.14
N ARG A 399 -21.83 5.19 1.16
CA ARG A 399 -22.62 4.82 -0.04
C ARG A 399 -21.92 3.74 -0.86
N ILE A 400 -20.60 3.81 -1.04
CA ILE A 400 -19.84 2.77 -1.76
C ILE A 400 -19.95 1.43 -1.05
N ILE A 401 -19.75 1.39 0.26
CA ILE A 401 -19.90 0.16 1.05
C ILE A 401 -21.31 -0.43 0.90
N GLU A 402 -22.35 0.42 0.99
CA GLU A 402 -23.73 -0.02 0.81
C GLU A 402 -24.03 -0.48 -0.63
N ASN A 403 -23.45 0.16 -1.63
CA ASN A 403 -23.58 -0.30 -3.02
C ASN A 403 -23.03 -1.71 -3.19
N VAL A 404 -21.83 -1.99 -2.69
CA VAL A 404 -21.24 -3.33 -2.75
C VAL A 404 -22.11 -4.35 -2.01
N ARG A 405 -22.57 -3.99 -0.79
CA ARG A 405 -23.39 -4.88 0.05
C ARG A 405 -24.72 -5.21 -0.61
N LYS A 406 -25.43 -4.20 -1.11
CA LYS A 406 -26.80 -4.33 -1.65
C LYS A 406 -26.84 -4.70 -3.14
N GLY A 407 -25.72 -4.71 -3.85
CA GLY A 407 -25.71 -4.95 -5.29
C GLY A 407 -26.30 -3.77 -6.08
N SER A 408 -26.01 -2.54 -5.68
CA SER A 408 -26.56 -1.31 -6.27
C SER A 408 -25.44 -0.36 -6.73
N GLY A 409 -25.80 0.83 -7.24
CA GLY A 409 -24.84 1.81 -7.73
C GLY A 409 -24.60 1.71 -9.23
N ARG A 410 -23.68 2.51 -9.73
CA ARG A 410 -23.34 2.59 -11.17
C ARG A 410 -21.89 3.01 -11.36
N VAL A 411 -21.34 2.71 -12.53
CA VAL A 411 -20.13 3.38 -13.04
C VAL A 411 -20.52 4.79 -13.50
N PRO A 412 -20.04 5.88 -12.86
CA PRO A 412 -20.44 7.23 -13.21
C PRO A 412 -19.61 7.79 -14.36
N LEU A 413 -20.18 8.75 -15.12
CA LEU A 413 -19.41 9.61 -16.03
C LEU A 413 -18.97 10.90 -15.34
N THR A 414 -19.80 11.39 -14.43
CA THR A 414 -19.57 12.63 -13.67
C THR A 414 -19.87 12.43 -12.19
N MET A 415 -19.31 13.25 -11.32
CA MET A 415 -19.65 13.23 -9.90
C MET A 415 -21.15 13.41 -9.64
N LYS A 416 -21.84 14.20 -10.49
CA LYS A 416 -23.28 14.47 -10.35
C LYS A 416 -24.14 13.21 -10.50
N ASP A 417 -23.70 12.23 -11.28
CA ASP A 417 -24.40 10.97 -11.48
C ASP A 417 -24.57 10.16 -10.18
N VAL A 418 -23.74 10.47 -9.19
CA VAL A 418 -23.66 9.74 -7.91
C VAL A 418 -23.81 10.67 -6.69
N GLY A 419 -24.42 11.85 -6.90
CA GLY A 419 -24.79 12.77 -5.82
C GLY A 419 -23.79 13.90 -5.52
N GLY A 420 -22.62 13.91 -6.16
CA GLY A 420 -21.63 14.98 -6.01
C GLY A 420 -21.01 15.08 -4.60
N TRP A 421 -20.49 16.26 -4.29
CA TRP A 421 -19.79 16.52 -3.04
C TRP A 421 -20.73 16.54 -1.82
N PRO A 422 -20.50 15.67 -0.81
CA PRO A 422 -21.29 15.72 0.41
C PRO A 422 -20.89 16.91 1.29
N LYS A 423 -21.78 17.31 2.17
CA LYS A 423 -21.40 18.21 3.26
C LYS A 423 -20.67 17.37 4.33
N LEU A 424 -19.40 17.67 4.55
CA LEU A 424 -18.62 17.02 5.62
C LEU A 424 -19.01 17.58 6.98
N LYS A 425 -19.01 16.74 8.00
CA LYS A 425 -19.17 17.14 9.38
C LYS A 425 -17.88 17.78 9.90
N HIS A 426 -18.02 18.90 10.57
CA HIS A 426 -16.92 19.58 11.22
C HIS A 426 -17.08 19.46 12.73
N ASN A 427 -16.02 19.04 13.40
CA ASN A 427 -15.93 19.04 14.85
C ASN A 427 -14.73 19.90 15.27
N ALA A 428 -14.77 20.45 16.48
CA ALA A 428 -13.60 21.07 17.07
C ALA A 428 -12.54 19.99 17.33
N ALA A 429 -11.27 20.33 17.08
CA ALA A 429 -10.17 19.46 17.46
C ALA A 429 -10.10 19.33 18.99
N LEU A 430 -9.66 18.19 19.45
CA LEU A 430 -9.35 17.99 20.87
C LEU A 430 -8.22 18.93 21.28
N LYS A 431 -8.23 19.37 22.55
CA LYS A 431 -7.17 20.25 23.06
C LYS A 431 -5.84 19.51 23.12
N ASP A 432 -4.78 20.19 22.72
CA ASP A 432 -3.38 19.76 22.73
C ASP A 432 -2.59 20.99 23.18
N SER A 433 -2.11 20.98 24.44
CA SER A 433 -1.64 22.20 25.12
C SER A 433 -0.21 22.57 24.78
N ASP A 434 0.63 21.61 24.46
CA ASP A 434 2.04 21.77 24.13
C ASP A 434 2.35 21.67 22.62
N ASN A 435 1.31 21.34 21.82
CA ASN A 435 1.34 21.24 20.36
C ASN A 435 2.31 20.16 19.85
N ASP A 436 2.35 19.03 20.50
CA ASP A 436 3.17 17.89 20.11
C ASP A 436 2.45 16.90 19.18
N GLY A 437 1.14 17.11 18.98
CA GLY A 437 0.28 16.32 18.12
C GLY A 437 -0.59 15.30 18.85
N MET A 438 -0.40 15.12 20.16
CA MET A 438 -1.23 14.26 21.00
C MET A 438 -2.25 15.11 21.78
N PRO A 439 -3.53 14.70 21.88
CA PRO A 439 -4.51 15.45 22.67
C PRO A 439 -4.29 15.29 24.17
N ASP A 440 -4.43 16.40 24.95
CA ASP A 440 -4.34 16.42 26.42
C ASP A 440 -5.10 15.26 27.11
N ILE A 441 -6.25 14.90 26.56
CA ILE A 441 -7.10 13.84 27.14
C ILE A 441 -6.49 12.45 26.95
N TRP A 442 -5.84 12.21 25.79
CA TRP A 442 -5.16 10.96 25.50
C TRP A 442 -3.90 10.82 26.36
N GLU A 443 -3.07 11.86 26.43
CA GLU A 443 -1.87 11.90 27.26
C GLU A 443 -2.18 11.62 28.74
N LYS A 444 -3.16 12.33 29.29
CA LYS A 444 -3.60 12.11 30.68
C LYS A 444 -4.10 10.70 30.94
N LYS A 445 -4.79 10.10 29.98
CA LYS A 445 -5.27 8.72 30.07
C LYS A 445 -4.10 7.74 30.18
N HIS A 446 -2.99 8.01 29.48
CA HIS A 446 -1.81 7.15 29.41
C HIS A 446 -0.66 7.60 30.33
N GLY A 447 -0.89 8.58 31.22
CA GLY A 447 0.08 9.04 32.21
C GLY A 447 1.20 9.92 31.65
N LEU A 448 1.00 10.49 30.44
CA LEU A 448 1.91 11.42 29.80
C LEU A 448 1.67 12.86 30.26
N ASN A 449 2.59 13.77 29.98
CA ASN A 449 2.54 15.14 30.42
C ASN A 449 2.11 16.10 29.31
N SER A 450 0.84 16.47 29.27
CA SER A 450 0.24 17.39 28.28
C SER A 450 0.78 18.84 28.29
N LYS A 451 1.97 19.07 28.85
CA LYS A 451 2.71 20.32 28.83
C LYS A 451 4.19 20.12 28.47
N ASP A 452 4.55 18.93 28.06
CA ASP A 452 5.92 18.55 27.71
C ASP A 452 5.96 17.95 26.32
N SER A 453 6.11 18.79 25.31
CA SER A 453 6.13 18.38 23.91
C SER A 453 7.30 17.45 23.53
N SER A 454 8.18 17.11 24.47
CA SER A 454 9.30 16.21 24.22
C SER A 454 8.97 14.74 24.48
N ASP A 455 7.86 14.45 25.12
CA ASP A 455 7.47 13.07 25.42
C ASP A 455 6.85 12.32 24.23
N ASN A 456 6.45 13.02 23.18
CA ASN A 456 5.89 12.43 21.95
C ASN A 456 6.85 11.48 21.20
N VAL A 457 8.16 11.67 21.36
CA VAL A 457 9.19 10.83 20.69
C VAL A 457 9.72 9.72 21.59
N ILE A 458 9.20 9.60 22.82
CA ILE A 458 9.61 8.56 23.76
C ILE A 458 8.88 7.25 23.39
N ASP A 459 9.58 6.15 23.47
CA ASP A 459 9.09 4.78 23.39
C ASP A 459 9.05 4.25 24.84
N ASN A 460 7.88 4.27 25.47
CA ASN A 460 7.74 3.98 26.89
C ASN A 460 7.81 2.50 27.24
N ASP A 461 7.36 1.62 26.37
CA ASP A 461 7.31 0.18 26.61
C ASP A 461 8.43 -0.59 25.90
N GLY A 462 9.17 0.07 25.01
CA GLY A 462 10.33 -0.48 24.32
C GLY A 462 9.94 -1.44 23.19
N ASP A 463 8.89 -1.14 22.46
CA ASP A 463 8.43 -1.91 21.29
C ASP A 463 8.74 -1.24 19.95
N VAL A 464 9.43 -0.11 19.97
CA VAL A 464 9.91 0.73 18.84
C VAL A 464 8.92 1.79 18.36
N TYR A 465 7.65 1.74 18.73
CA TYR A 465 6.71 2.81 18.42
C TYR A 465 6.83 3.92 19.48
N THR A 466 6.89 5.15 19.01
CA THR A 466 6.93 6.32 19.90
C THR A 466 5.52 6.68 20.38
N ASN A 467 5.41 7.44 21.46
CA ASN A 467 4.09 7.82 22.02
C ASN A 467 3.18 8.48 20.96
N ILE A 468 3.72 9.29 20.04
CA ILE A 468 2.92 9.85 18.95
C ILE A 468 2.48 8.76 17.96
N GLU A 469 3.31 7.74 17.69
CA GLU A 469 2.93 6.61 16.84
C GLU A 469 1.87 5.75 17.53
N GLU A 470 1.96 5.53 18.82
CA GLU A 470 0.93 4.87 19.63
C GLU A 470 -0.42 5.59 19.55
N PHE A 471 -0.40 6.92 19.73
CA PHE A 471 -1.60 7.74 19.56
C PHE A 471 -2.21 7.56 18.16
N ILE A 472 -1.41 7.65 17.12
CA ILE A 472 -1.84 7.51 15.72
C ILE A 472 -2.36 6.09 15.44
N ASN A 473 -1.73 5.07 16.02
CA ASN A 473 -2.09 3.67 15.82
C ASN A 473 -3.31 3.27 16.66
N GLY A 474 -3.61 4.01 17.73
CA GLY A 474 -4.67 3.68 18.68
C GLY A 474 -4.27 2.55 19.64
N THR A 475 -2.98 2.38 19.85
CA THR A 475 -2.37 1.40 20.75
C THR A 475 -2.07 2.03 22.14
N ASP A 476 -1.53 1.26 23.06
CA ASP A 476 -1.31 1.70 24.43
C ASP A 476 0.20 1.84 24.71
N PRO A 477 0.73 3.06 24.92
CA PRO A 477 2.17 3.33 25.03
C PRO A 477 2.86 2.68 26.24
N ILE A 478 2.16 1.92 27.06
CA ILE A 478 2.71 1.16 28.20
C ILE A 478 2.53 -0.35 28.05
N VAL A 479 2.04 -0.81 26.90
CA VAL A 479 1.79 -2.24 26.61
C VAL A 479 2.35 -2.57 25.25
N LYS A 480 3.45 -3.31 25.22
CA LYS A 480 4.10 -3.72 23.95
C LYS A 480 3.11 -4.32 22.97
N ASP A 481 3.07 -3.73 21.79
CA ASP A 481 2.37 -4.32 20.67
C ASP A 481 3.02 -5.65 20.30
N GLY A 482 2.24 -6.71 20.25
CA GLY A 482 2.74 -8.02 19.86
C GLY A 482 3.28 -7.98 18.43
N GLY A 483 4.60 -8.17 18.27
CA GLY A 483 5.31 -8.22 17.01
C GLY A 483 4.92 -9.41 16.11
#